data_6ed2da2907e4ce80dcb42d8c775d5de5
#
_entry.id   6ed2da2907e4ce80dcb42d8c775d5de5
#
_cell.length_a   1.000
_cell.length_b   1.000
_cell.length_c   1.000
_cell.angle_alpha   90.00
_cell.angle_beta   90.00
_cell.angle_gamma   90.00
#
_symmetry.space_group_name_H-M   'P 1'
#
loop_
_entity.id
_entity.type
_entity.pdbx_description
1 polymer ?
#
loop_
_entity_poly.entity_id
_entity_poly.type
_entity_poly.pdbx_seq_one_letter_code
_entity_poly.pdbx_strand_id
1 'polypeptide(L)'
;DEQVVRHLFRVAASLDSMVVGEPQILGQVKESYFAARSVGAVHAHLERLLQRSFAVAKRIRHVTEIGASPISVASVAVELAQKIFGSLEQKTILLVGAGKMSELAARHLVERGAGTVMVANRTFEQAERLAGQFGGRAIAFEDLYETADQADIVITSTGAPQQLFGRSH
;
A
#
# COMPACT_ATOMS: atom_id res chain seq x y z
N ASP A 1 3.52 -18.60 -24.21
CA ASP A 1 2.52 -19.33 -23.46
C ASP A 1 1.36 -18.40 -23.12
N GLU A 2 0.14 -18.76 -23.56
CA GLU A 2 -1.04 -17.89 -23.48
C GLU A 2 -1.40 -17.50 -22.03
N GLN A 3 -1.25 -18.42 -21.08
CA GLN A 3 -1.56 -18.16 -19.68
C GLN A 3 -0.68 -17.05 -19.07
N VAL A 4 0.60 -17.04 -19.41
CA VAL A 4 1.55 -16.00 -18.96
C VAL A 4 1.14 -14.63 -19.51
N VAL A 5 0.79 -14.57 -20.80
CA VAL A 5 0.32 -13.33 -21.44
C VAL A 5 -0.95 -12.85 -20.75
N ARG A 6 -1.93 -13.71 -20.59
CA ARG A 6 -3.21 -13.40 -19.92
C ARG A 6 -2.99 -12.88 -18.50
N HIS A 7 -2.14 -13.55 -17.73
CA HIS A 7 -1.81 -13.14 -16.36
C HIS A 7 -1.16 -11.75 -16.34
N LEU A 8 -0.16 -11.49 -17.19
CA LEU A 8 0.48 -10.18 -17.28
C LEU A 8 -0.53 -9.05 -17.58
N PHE A 9 -1.46 -9.26 -18.49
CA PHE A 9 -2.48 -8.27 -18.82
C PHE A 9 -3.44 -8.02 -17.64
N ARG A 10 -3.85 -9.08 -16.94
CA ARG A 10 -4.69 -8.99 -15.74
C ARG A 10 -4.00 -8.21 -14.63
N VAL A 11 -2.74 -8.55 -14.33
CA VAL A 11 -1.92 -7.85 -13.32
C VAL A 11 -1.74 -6.38 -13.71
N ALA A 12 -1.29 -6.10 -14.93
CA ALA A 12 -1.09 -4.72 -15.40
C ALA A 12 -2.38 -3.88 -15.36
N ALA A 13 -3.55 -4.49 -15.59
CA ALA A 13 -4.85 -3.86 -15.49
C ALA A 13 -5.40 -3.78 -14.05
N SER A 14 -4.64 -4.27 -13.05
CA SER A 14 -5.05 -4.34 -11.63
C SER A 14 -6.32 -5.17 -11.40
N LEU A 15 -6.52 -6.22 -12.21
CA LEU A 15 -7.65 -7.15 -12.10
C LEU A 15 -7.33 -8.38 -11.23
N ASP A 16 -6.06 -8.54 -10.85
CA ASP A 16 -5.55 -9.68 -10.08
C ASP A 16 -4.91 -9.16 -8.78
N SER A 17 -5.65 -8.32 -8.09
CA SER A 17 -5.26 -7.68 -6.84
C SER A 17 -6.38 -7.84 -5.81
N MET A 18 -6.03 -7.77 -4.52
CA MET A 18 -7.00 -7.76 -3.42
C MET A 18 -7.96 -6.57 -3.54
N VAL A 19 -7.47 -5.44 -4.01
CA VAL A 19 -8.27 -4.25 -4.34
C VAL A 19 -8.24 -4.07 -5.85
N VAL A 20 -9.31 -4.48 -6.52
CA VAL A 20 -9.43 -4.40 -7.98
C VAL A 20 -9.38 -2.94 -8.43
N GLY A 21 -8.52 -2.65 -9.41
CA GLY A 21 -8.36 -1.30 -9.96
C GLY A 21 -7.31 -0.44 -9.25
N GLU A 22 -6.56 -0.98 -8.29
CA GLU A 22 -5.51 -0.25 -7.58
C GLU A 22 -4.50 0.40 -8.54
N PRO A 23 -4.31 1.74 -8.49
CA PRO A 23 -3.47 2.46 -9.45
C PRO A 23 -1.98 2.14 -9.32
N GLN A 24 -1.53 1.67 -8.15
CA GLN A 24 -0.12 1.42 -7.86
C GLN A 24 0.44 0.23 -8.66
N ILE A 25 -0.37 -0.80 -8.94
CA ILE A 25 0.06 -2.02 -9.62
C ILE A 25 0.65 -1.72 -11.00
N LEU A 26 -0.02 -0.92 -11.81
CA LEU A 26 0.52 -0.53 -13.12
C LEU A 26 1.84 0.23 -13.01
N GLY A 27 1.99 1.06 -11.96
CA GLY A 27 3.24 1.75 -11.64
C GLY A 27 4.37 0.76 -11.36
N GLN A 28 4.14 -0.21 -10.48
CA GLN A 28 5.11 -1.24 -10.10
C GLN A 28 5.52 -2.11 -11.29
N VAL A 29 4.58 -2.51 -12.16
CA VAL A 29 4.91 -3.26 -13.38
C VAL A 29 5.80 -2.45 -14.32
N LYS A 30 5.57 -1.13 -14.45
CA LYS A 30 6.42 -0.25 -15.24
C LYS A 30 7.81 -0.06 -14.60
N GLU A 31 7.89 0.13 -13.30
CA GLU A 31 9.16 0.24 -12.58
C GLU A 31 10.00 -1.03 -12.79
N SER A 32 9.39 -2.21 -12.66
CA SER A 32 10.04 -3.50 -12.92
C SER A 32 10.52 -3.63 -14.37
N TYR A 33 9.70 -3.17 -15.33
CA TYR A 33 10.09 -3.14 -16.73
C TYR A 33 11.30 -2.23 -16.97
N PHE A 34 11.29 -1.01 -16.43
CA PHE A 34 12.43 -0.09 -16.61
C PHE A 34 13.71 -0.61 -15.96
N ALA A 35 13.61 -1.22 -14.77
CA ALA A 35 14.73 -1.86 -14.11
C ALA A 35 15.30 -3.02 -14.94
N ALA A 36 14.46 -3.90 -15.47
CA ALA A 36 14.89 -5.00 -16.33
C ALA A 36 15.51 -4.51 -17.65
N ARG A 37 14.95 -3.44 -18.23
CA ARG A 37 15.47 -2.83 -19.46
C ARG A 37 16.84 -2.20 -19.26
N SER A 38 17.08 -1.56 -18.12
CA SER A 38 18.38 -0.90 -17.81
C SER A 38 19.55 -1.87 -17.76
N VAL A 39 19.29 -3.14 -17.44
CA VAL A 39 20.31 -4.22 -17.43
C VAL A 39 20.28 -5.10 -18.69
N GLY A 40 19.56 -4.70 -19.75
CA GLY A 40 19.51 -5.41 -21.02
C GLY A 40 18.69 -6.72 -21.00
N ALA A 41 17.89 -6.98 -19.96
CA ALA A 41 17.12 -8.22 -19.84
C ALA A 41 15.82 -8.23 -20.67
N VAL A 42 15.43 -7.09 -21.27
CA VAL A 42 14.21 -6.97 -22.06
C VAL A 42 14.55 -6.96 -23.55
N HIS A 43 14.15 -8.03 -24.26
CA HIS A 43 14.32 -8.16 -25.70
C HIS A 43 13.02 -7.86 -26.45
N ALA A 44 13.08 -7.75 -27.79
CA ALA A 44 12.02 -7.23 -28.66
C ALA A 44 10.62 -7.85 -28.44
N HIS A 45 10.50 -9.14 -28.14
CA HIS A 45 9.21 -9.79 -27.88
C HIS A 45 8.62 -9.36 -26.54
N LEU A 46 9.45 -9.35 -25.49
CA LEU A 46 9.03 -8.94 -24.13
C LEU A 46 8.74 -7.44 -24.12
N GLU A 47 9.53 -6.63 -24.82
CA GLU A 47 9.30 -5.20 -25.01
C GLU A 47 7.88 -4.95 -25.58
N ARG A 48 7.55 -5.58 -26.71
CA ARG A 48 6.24 -5.44 -27.35
C ARG A 48 5.10 -5.88 -26.44
N LEU A 49 5.28 -7.00 -25.73
CA LEU A 49 4.28 -7.55 -24.82
C LEU A 49 3.99 -6.58 -23.67
N LEU A 50 5.02 -6.06 -23.01
CA LEU A 50 4.90 -5.12 -21.89
C LEU A 50 4.29 -3.79 -22.35
N GLN A 51 4.76 -3.20 -23.44
CA GLN A 51 4.18 -1.97 -23.98
C GLN A 51 2.70 -2.14 -24.33
N ARG A 52 2.33 -3.30 -24.91
CA ARG A 52 0.93 -3.59 -25.21
C ARG A 52 0.08 -3.75 -23.94
N SER A 53 0.62 -4.42 -22.92
CA SER A 53 -0.06 -4.56 -21.63
C SER A 53 -0.32 -3.19 -20.97
N PHE A 54 0.65 -2.26 -21.03
CA PHE A 54 0.48 -0.91 -20.51
C PHE A 54 -0.60 -0.13 -21.27
N ALA A 55 -0.62 -0.24 -22.60
CA ALA A 55 -1.64 0.42 -23.40
C ALA A 55 -3.06 -0.10 -23.10
N VAL A 56 -3.20 -1.42 -22.99
CA VAL A 56 -4.48 -2.06 -22.64
C VAL A 56 -4.92 -1.71 -21.23
N ALA A 57 -4.02 -1.76 -20.24
CA ALA A 57 -4.32 -1.36 -18.87
C ALA A 57 -4.82 0.09 -18.78
N LYS A 58 -4.17 1.03 -19.48
CA LYS A 58 -4.63 2.41 -19.57
C LYS A 58 -6.01 2.53 -20.22
N ARG A 59 -6.25 1.78 -21.31
CA ARG A 59 -7.53 1.78 -22.00
C ARG A 59 -8.66 1.26 -21.10
N ILE A 60 -8.43 0.14 -20.39
CA ILE A 60 -9.41 -0.41 -19.43
C ILE A 60 -9.78 0.66 -18.41
N ARG A 61 -8.80 1.34 -17.81
CA ARG A 61 -9.04 2.41 -16.83
C ARG A 61 -9.81 3.62 -17.40
N HIS A 62 -9.66 3.88 -18.67
CA HIS A 62 -10.33 5.00 -19.33
C HIS A 62 -11.77 4.66 -19.75
N VAL A 63 -12.04 3.42 -20.20
CA VAL A 63 -13.33 3.02 -20.74
C VAL A 63 -14.24 2.31 -19.72
N THR A 64 -13.73 2.06 -18.51
CA THR A 64 -14.49 1.42 -17.41
C THR A 64 -14.37 2.24 -16.14
N GLU A 65 -15.27 2.02 -15.20
CA GLU A 65 -15.25 2.68 -13.89
C GLU A 65 -14.12 2.20 -12.94
N ILE A 66 -13.35 1.18 -13.34
CA ILE A 66 -12.18 0.70 -12.55
C ILE A 66 -11.16 1.81 -12.29
N GLY A 67 -11.09 2.83 -13.18
CA GLY A 67 -10.21 3.98 -12.98
C GLY A 67 -10.86 5.18 -12.31
N ALA A 68 -12.17 5.16 -12.09
CA ALA A 68 -12.92 6.33 -11.63
C ALA A 68 -12.77 6.63 -10.13
N SER A 69 -12.48 5.61 -9.33
CA SER A 69 -12.24 5.80 -7.89
C SER A 69 -10.80 5.48 -7.54
N PRO A 70 -10.09 6.35 -6.81
CA PRO A 70 -8.74 6.07 -6.32
C PRO A 70 -8.79 5.08 -5.15
N ILE A 71 -9.31 3.87 -5.43
CA ILE A 71 -9.38 2.80 -4.44
C ILE A 71 -7.97 2.23 -4.27
N SER A 72 -7.45 2.30 -3.05
CA SER A 72 -6.20 1.67 -2.63
C SER A 72 -6.46 0.82 -1.38
N VAL A 73 -5.57 -0.12 -1.08
CA VAL A 73 -5.64 -0.87 0.19
C VAL A 73 -5.73 0.10 1.38
N ALA A 74 -5.00 1.22 1.30
CA ALA A 74 -5.03 2.25 2.33
C ALA A 74 -6.43 2.90 2.47
N SER A 75 -7.08 3.28 1.36
CA SER A 75 -8.43 3.87 1.42
C SER A 75 -9.49 2.88 1.92
N VAL A 76 -9.38 1.61 1.55
CA VAL A 76 -10.28 0.55 2.07
C VAL A 76 -10.11 0.37 3.57
N ALA A 77 -8.86 0.37 4.07
CA ALA A 77 -8.60 0.29 5.51
C ALA A 77 -9.23 1.46 6.28
N VAL A 78 -9.14 2.67 5.72
CA VAL A 78 -9.75 3.89 6.31
C VAL A 78 -11.28 3.80 6.31
N GLU A 79 -11.89 3.37 5.22
CA GLU A 79 -13.35 3.17 5.16
C GLU A 79 -13.82 2.12 6.16
N LEU A 80 -13.06 1.03 6.31
CA LEU A 80 -13.35 0.00 7.30
C LEU A 80 -13.27 0.57 8.72
N ALA A 81 -12.22 1.33 9.02
CA ALA A 81 -12.07 1.99 10.32
C ALA A 81 -13.26 2.92 10.62
N GLN A 82 -13.69 3.73 9.65
CA GLN A 82 -14.87 4.58 9.81
C GLN A 82 -16.17 3.78 10.03
N LYS A 83 -16.35 2.66 9.34
CA LYS A 83 -17.52 1.79 9.54
C LYS A 83 -17.54 1.18 10.94
N ILE A 84 -16.37 0.86 11.51
CA ILE A 84 -16.25 0.25 12.86
C ILE A 84 -16.44 1.31 13.95
N PHE A 85 -15.77 2.45 13.82
CA PHE A 85 -15.69 3.45 14.90
C PHE A 85 -16.69 4.62 14.74
N GLY A 86 -17.29 4.80 13.57
CA GLY A 86 -18.10 5.97 13.23
C GLY A 86 -17.24 7.22 13.02
N SER A 87 -16.72 7.81 14.10
CA SER A 87 -15.75 8.91 14.08
C SER A 87 -14.34 8.39 14.33
N LEU A 88 -13.35 8.99 13.65
CA LEU A 88 -11.93 8.75 13.90
C LEU A 88 -11.31 9.82 14.81
N GLU A 89 -12.09 10.79 15.25
CA GLU A 89 -11.61 11.81 16.18
C GLU A 89 -11.11 11.17 17.48
N GLN A 90 -9.94 11.63 17.93
CA GLN A 90 -9.23 11.12 19.10
C GLN A 90 -8.78 9.65 19.01
N LYS A 91 -8.98 8.98 17.85
CA LYS A 91 -8.50 7.61 17.67
C LYS A 91 -6.97 7.60 17.49
N THR A 92 -6.33 6.70 18.19
CA THR A 92 -4.89 6.46 18.11
C THR A 92 -4.59 5.38 17.07
N ILE A 93 -3.71 5.70 16.14
CA ILE A 93 -3.33 4.81 15.06
C ILE A 93 -1.89 4.38 15.25
N LEU A 94 -1.62 3.09 15.16
CA LEU A 94 -0.29 2.53 15.10
C LEU A 94 -0.02 1.98 13.68
N LEU A 95 0.98 2.57 13.04
CA LEU A 95 1.51 2.09 11.77
C LEU A 95 2.74 1.22 12.03
N VAL A 96 2.75 0.00 11.52
CA VAL A 96 3.91 -0.88 11.59
C VAL A 96 4.50 -1.04 10.20
N GLY A 97 5.66 -0.42 10.01
CA GLY A 97 6.33 -0.22 8.73
C GLY A 97 6.16 1.21 8.22
N ALA A 98 7.25 1.78 7.71
CA ALA A 98 7.32 3.17 7.22
C ALA A 98 7.42 3.26 5.69
N GLY A 99 6.72 2.39 4.98
CA GLY A 99 6.65 2.38 3.53
C GLY A 99 5.56 3.30 2.96
N LYS A 100 5.49 3.39 1.62
CA LYS A 100 4.51 4.21 0.88
C LYS A 100 3.06 3.90 1.27
N MET A 101 2.73 2.64 1.56
CA MET A 101 1.38 2.24 1.97
C MET A 101 1.01 2.78 3.35
N SER A 102 1.94 2.71 4.32
CA SER A 102 1.73 3.29 5.65
C SER A 102 1.56 4.81 5.57
N GLU A 103 2.39 5.49 4.78
CA GLU A 103 2.27 6.93 4.55
C GLU A 103 0.90 7.31 3.96
N LEU A 104 0.44 6.57 2.94
CA LEU A 104 -0.85 6.82 2.31
C LEU A 104 -2.01 6.56 3.28
N ALA A 105 -1.95 5.48 4.05
CA ALA A 105 -2.95 5.16 5.07
C ALA A 105 -3.00 6.23 6.16
N ALA A 106 -1.83 6.66 6.68
CA ALA A 106 -1.75 7.72 7.67
C ALA A 106 -2.36 9.03 7.16
N ARG A 107 -2.01 9.44 5.95
CA ARG A 107 -2.55 10.64 5.31
C ARG A 107 -4.08 10.60 5.27
N HIS A 108 -4.66 9.53 4.76
CA HIS A 108 -6.11 9.40 4.67
C HIS A 108 -6.80 9.34 6.04
N LEU A 109 -6.19 8.68 7.04
CA LEU A 109 -6.74 8.63 8.39
C LEU A 109 -6.73 10.01 9.06
N VAL A 110 -5.63 10.75 8.93
CA VAL A 110 -5.50 12.13 9.46
C VAL A 110 -6.47 13.07 8.74
N GLU A 111 -6.61 12.99 7.43
CA GLU A 111 -7.61 13.75 6.65
C GLU A 111 -9.06 13.46 7.10
N ARG A 112 -9.31 12.28 7.68
CA ARG A 112 -10.61 11.88 8.24
C ARG A 112 -10.75 12.15 9.74
N GLY A 113 -9.80 12.90 10.33
CA GLY A 113 -9.87 13.39 11.70
C GLY A 113 -9.21 12.50 12.75
N ALA A 114 -8.39 11.52 12.36
CA ALA A 114 -7.67 10.72 13.34
C ALA A 114 -6.78 11.58 14.24
N GLY A 115 -6.77 11.24 15.54
CA GLY A 115 -6.14 12.08 16.57
C GLY A 115 -4.63 11.92 16.63
N THR A 116 -4.15 10.71 16.91
CA THR A 116 -2.71 10.46 17.14
C THR A 116 -2.19 9.41 16.17
N VAL A 117 -1.03 9.67 15.57
CA VAL A 117 -0.31 8.70 14.72
C VAL A 117 0.97 8.26 15.43
N MET A 118 1.10 6.97 15.64
CA MET A 118 2.30 6.31 16.11
C MET A 118 2.88 5.48 14.98
N VAL A 119 4.19 5.48 14.82
CA VAL A 119 4.87 4.72 13.76
C VAL A 119 5.97 3.88 14.36
N ALA A 120 5.89 2.57 14.15
CA ALA A 120 6.96 1.62 14.47
C ALA A 120 7.60 1.10 13.19
N ASN A 121 8.92 1.09 13.12
CA ASN A 121 9.68 0.52 12.02
C ASN A 121 11.01 -0.03 12.50
N ARG A 122 11.55 -1.07 11.87
CA ARG A 122 12.87 -1.63 12.23
C ARG A 122 13.99 -0.60 12.16
N THR A 123 13.92 0.32 11.21
CA THR A 123 14.80 1.48 11.11
C THR A 123 14.10 2.65 11.77
N PHE A 124 14.53 3.01 12.98
CA PHE A 124 13.87 4.03 13.81
C PHE A 124 13.79 5.39 13.12
N GLU A 125 14.84 5.80 12.42
CA GLU A 125 14.89 7.08 11.68
C GLU A 125 13.81 7.16 10.59
N GLN A 126 13.42 6.02 10.01
CA GLN A 126 12.30 5.99 9.06
C GLN A 126 10.96 6.18 9.78
N ALA A 127 10.81 5.62 10.97
CA ALA A 127 9.63 5.84 11.80
C ALA A 127 9.52 7.31 12.22
N GLU A 128 10.62 7.93 12.67
CA GLU A 128 10.66 9.34 13.03
C GLU A 128 10.28 10.25 11.85
N ARG A 129 10.86 9.99 10.69
CA ARG A 129 10.56 10.77 9.48
C ARG A 129 9.08 10.68 9.10
N LEU A 130 8.49 9.49 9.14
CA LEU A 130 7.09 9.31 8.80
C LEU A 130 6.17 9.90 9.87
N ALA A 131 6.43 9.64 11.15
CA ALA A 131 5.65 10.18 12.26
C ALA A 131 5.68 11.73 12.25
N GLY A 132 6.85 12.33 12.00
CA GLY A 132 7.03 13.77 11.95
C GLY A 132 6.18 14.46 10.88
N GLN A 133 5.87 13.80 9.76
CA GLN A 133 4.99 14.35 8.72
C GLN A 133 3.55 14.60 9.22
N PHE A 134 3.13 13.89 10.26
CA PHE A 134 1.78 13.94 10.80
C PHE A 134 1.73 14.50 12.24
N GLY A 135 2.84 15.06 12.75
CA GLY A 135 2.94 15.49 14.13
C GLY A 135 2.78 14.35 15.14
N GLY A 136 3.07 13.13 14.70
CA GLY A 136 2.93 11.91 15.48
C GLY A 136 4.20 11.52 16.24
N ARG A 137 4.22 10.29 16.77
CA ARG A 137 5.31 9.74 17.59
C ARG A 137 5.92 8.50 16.93
N ALA A 138 7.25 8.47 16.84
CA ALA A 138 7.98 7.25 16.50
C ALA A 138 8.06 6.32 17.72
N ILE A 139 7.95 5.01 17.46
CA ILE A 139 8.03 3.94 18.46
C ILE A 139 9.23 3.06 18.10
N ALA A 140 10.05 2.74 19.08
CA ALA A 140 11.09 1.74 18.90
C ALA A 140 10.45 0.37 18.60
N PHE A 141 11.07 -0.40 17.72
CA PHE A 141 10.45 -1.66 17.28
C PHE A 141 10.35 -2.69 18.42
N GLU A 142 11.21 -2.57 19.40
CA GLU A 142 11.21 -3.38 20.63
C GLU A 142 9.96 -3.11 21.48
N ASP A 143 9.45 -1.86 21.46
CA ASP A 143 8.29 -1.43 22.26
C ASP A 143 6.97 -1.64 21.53
N LEU A 144 7.00 -2.31 20.34
CA LEU A 144 5.85 -2.46 19.46
C LEU A 144 4.63 -3.04 20.18
N TYR A 145 4.83 -4.14 20.91
CA TYR A 145 3.71 -4.88 21.54
C TYR A 145 3.12 -4.13 22.73
N GLU A 146 3.96 -3.52 23.56
CA GLU A 146 3.50 -2.68 24.69
C GLU A 146 2.75 -1.44 24.20
N THR A 147 3.16 -0.91 23.06
CA THR A 147 2.52 0.27 22.46
C THR A 147 1.24 -0.09 21.70
N ALA A 148 1.14 -1.29 21.16
CA ALA A 148 -0.04 -1.74 20.41
C ALA A 148 -1.32 -1.68 21.24
N ASP A 149 -1.24 -1.92 22.56
CA ASP A 149 -2.38 -1.82 23.49
C ASP A 149 -2.94 -0.39 23.62
N GLN A 150 -2.17 0.62 23.25
CA GLN A 150 -2.59 2.03 23.27
C GLN A 150 -3.28 2.47 21.97
N ALA A 151 -3.27 1.61 20.94
CA ALA A 151 -3.81 1.93 19.64
C ALA A 151 -5.24 1.41 19.45
N ASP A 152 -6.12 2.26 18.96
CA ASP A 152 -7.45 1.85 18.50
C ASP A 152 -7.40 1.14 17.14
N ILE A 153 -6.43 1.52 16.30
CA ILE A 153 -6.28 1.03 14.93
C ILE A 153 -4.82 0.67 14.68
N VAL A 154 -4.57 -0.57 14.29
CA VAL A 154 -3.23 -1.04 13.90
C VAL A 154 -3.22 -1.35 12.41
N ILE A 155 -2.29 -0.74 11.67
CA ILE A 155 -2.06 -1.02 10.26
C ILE A 155 -0.65 -1.55 10.06
N THR A 156 -0.54 -2.79 9.60
CA THR A 156 0.75 -3.41 9.29
C THR A 156 1.02 -3.36 7.79
N SER A 157 2.15 -2.76 7.41
CA SER A 157 2.62 -2.71 6.01
C SER A 157 4.13 -2.94 5.99
N THR A 158 4.52 -4.19 6.21
CA THR A 158 5.92 -4.59 6.30
C THR A 158 6.24 -5.68 5.28
N GLY A 159 7.52 -5.76 4.86
CA GLY A 159 8.04 -6.91 4.11
C GLY A 159 8.53 -8.06 5.01
N ALA A 160 8.11 -8.09 6.28
CA ALA A 160 8.52 -9.15 7.20
C ALA A 160 7.98 -10.51 6.74
N PRO A 161 8.81 -11.56 6.66
CA PRO A 161 8.35 -12.89 6.28
C PRO A 161 7.54 -13.58 7.40
N GLN A 162 7.61 -13.06 8.61
CA GLN A 162 6.94 -13.60 9.78
C GLN A 162 5.73 -12.76 10.15
N GLN A 163 4.71 -13.42 10.68
CA GLN A 163 3.54 -12.76 11.25
C GLN A 163 3.95 -11.96 12.50
N LEU A 164 3.62 -10.66 12.52
CA LEU A 164 3.94 -9.78 13.64
C LEU A 164 2.92 -9.88 14.78
N PHE A 165 1.65 -10.01 14.46
CA PHE A 165 0.59 -10.16 15.45
C PHE A 165 -0.07 -11.54 15.32
N GLY A 166 -0.19 -12.26 16.42
CA GLY A 166 -0.84 -13.55 16.54
C GLY A 166 -1.96 -13.51 17.59
N ARG A 167 -2.61 -14.65 17.83
CA ARG A 167 -3.67 -14.76 18.85
C ARG A 167 -3.18 -14.58 20.29
N SER A 168 -1.87 -14.56 20.51
CA SER A 168 -1.21 -14.39 21.82
C SER A 168 -0.75 -12.96 22.10
N HIS A 169 -1.08 -12.04 21.20
CA HIS A 169 -0.76 -10.61 21.32
C HIS A 169 -2.03 -9.80 21.23
#